data_cfeee0ffe43bc4a31186e3e7ded08e5b
#
_entry.id   cfeee0ffe43bc4a31186e3e7ded08e5b
#
_cell.length_a   1.000
_cell.length_b   1.000
_cell.length_c   1.000
_cell.angle_alpha   90.00
_cell.angle_beta   90.00
_cell.angle_gamma   90.00
#
_symmetry.space_group_name_H-M   'P 1'
#
loop_
_entity.id
_entity.type
_entity.pdbx_description
1 polymer ?
#
loop_
_entity_poly.entity_id
_entity_poly.type
_entity_poly.pdbx_seq_one_letter_code
_entity_poly.pdbx_strand_id
1 'polypeptide(L)'
;MSSQILHNERHWYVVYSKPHRESTAQFHITAKGLEVFFPRLSLPKSTKKKNSVIPLFPNYLFVRLNIESEEFGYVSWSPGVNRIIGFNGRPTPIDEEILRFLQARSDAEGIILAESTLRRGQEVRVTEGPFSGLLGIIHEPPNAKGRVKILLNILNRAAAVDLPIDFIETSWTAAKHGTGTEKF
;
A
#
# COMPACT_ATOMS: atom_id res chain seq x y z
N MET A 1 21.50 40.29 10.30
CA MET A 1 22.23 39.02 10.33
C MET A 1 21.29 37.83 10.58
N SER A 2 20.18 37.72 9.81
CA SER A 2 19.18 36.66 10.06
C SER A 2 18.69 35.95 8.80
N SER A 3 19.35 36.11 7.66
CA SER A 3 18.88 35.55 6.38
C SER A 3 19.65 34.31 5.88
N GLN A 4 20.66 33.83 6.60
CA GLN A 4 21.53 32.73 6.14
C GLN A 4 21.18 31.35 6.75
N ILE A 5 20.22 31.25 7.66
CA ILE A 5 19.92 30.00 8.35
C ILE A 5 18.84 29.15 7.62
N LEU A 6 18.09 29.75 6.70
CA LEU A 6 16.98 29.07 5.99
C LEU A 6 17.39 28.24 4.76
N HIS A 7 18.65 28.29 4.33
CA HIS A 7 19.10 27.67 3.07
C HIS A 7 19.65 26.24 3.20
N ASN A 8 19.63 25.63 4.38
CA ASN A 8 20.23 24.29 4.57
C ASN A 8 19.23 23.24 5.07
N GLU A 9 17.93 23.50 5.00
CA GLU A 9 16.92 22.53 5.43
C GLU A 9 16.57 21.57 4.30
N ARG A 10 16.66 20.27 4.60
CA ARG A 10 16.17 19.21 3.74
C ARG A 10 14.71 18.98 4.02
N HIS A 11 13.91 18.97 2.96
CA HIS A 11 12.50 18.64 2.98
C HIS A 11 12.22 17.39 2.15
N TRP A 12 11.09 16.78 2.37
CA TRP A 12 10.64 15.64 1.59
C TRP A 12 9.96 16.08 0.29
N TYR A 13 10.36 15.46 -0.80
CA TYR A 13 9.81 15.69 -2.14
C TYR A 13 9.36 14.39 -2.75
N VAL A 14 8.36 14.47 -3.63
CA VAL A 14 7.91 13.35 -4.43
C VAL A 14 8.74 13.25 -5.70
N VAL A 15 9.31 12.11 -5.95
CA VAL A 15 10.05 11.79 -7.16
C VAL A 15 9.24 10.81 -7.99
N TYR A 16 9.02 11.15 -9.25
CA TYR A 16 8.40 10.28 -10.24
C TYR A 16 9.48 9.52 -10.99
N SER A 17 9.45 8.21 -10.91
CA SER A 17 10.40 7.33 -11.61
C SER A 17 9.94 7.01 -13.02
N LYS A 18 10.86 6.48 -13.83
CA LYS A 18 10.49 5.76 -15.05
C LYS A 18 9.75 4.47 -14.67
N PRO A 19 8.83 3.96 -15.54
CA PRO A 19 8.08 2.75 -15.25
C PRO A 19 8.98 1.56 -14.88
N HIS A 20 8.66 0.90 -13.77
CA HIS A 20 9.41 -0.25 -13.22
C HIS A 20 10.88 0.04 -12.88
N ARG A 21 11.25 1.29 -12.64
CA ARG A 21 12.61 1.71 -12.27
C ARG A 21 12.70 2.32 -10.87
N GLU A 22 11.70 2.13 -10.04
CA GLU A 22 11.66 2.67 -8.67
C GLU A 22 12.85 2.18 -7.85
N SER A 23 13.13 0.87 -7.86
CA SER A 23 14.27 0.30 -7.12
C SER A 23 15.63 0.78 -7.68
N THR A 24 15.71 1.02 -8.99
CA THR A 24 16.91 1.60 -9.61
C THR A 24 17.12 3.03 -9.11
N ALA A 25 16.07 3.84 -9.13
CA ALA A 25 16.12 5.21 -8.62
C ALA A 25 16.49 5.24 -7.13
N GLN A 26 15.84 4.41 -6.32
CA GLN A 26 16.15 4.27 -4.89
C GLN A 26 17.62 3.96 -4.67
N PHE A 27 18.15 2.95 -5.34
CA PHE A 27 19.55 2.54 -5.20
C PHE A 27 20.53 3.68 -5.50
N HIS A 28 20.37 4.35 -6.64
CA HIS A 28 21.30 5.41 -7.05
C HIS A 28 21.20 6.65 -6.18
N ILE A 29 20.01 7.05 -5.73
CA ILE A 29 19.83 8.20 -4.85
C ILE A 29 20.40 7.90 -3.46
N THR A 30 20.14 6.71 -2.91
CA THR A 30 20.68 6.29 -1.62
C THR A 30 22.22 6.21 -1.65
N ALA A 31 22.81 5.75 -2.77
CA ALA A 31 24.26 5.70 -2.95
C ALA A 31 24.91 7.12 -2.93
N LYS A 32 24.15 8.19 -3.10
CA LYS A 32 24.56 9.58 -2.93
C LYS A 32 24.41 10.10 -1.50
N GLY A 33 24.02 9.25 -0.55
CA GLY A 33 23.85 9.60 0.85
C GLY A 33 22.55 10.33 1.17
N LEU A 34 21.57 10.29 0.26
CA LEU A 34 20.26 10.89 0.46
C LEU A 34 19.26 9.87 1.04
N GLU A 35 18.38 10.34 1.88
CA GLU A 35 17.32 9.54 2.48
C GLU A 35 16.20 9.33 1.46
N VAL A 36 15.86 8.06 1.21
CA VAL A 36 14.81 7.66 0.26
C VAL A 36 13.81 6.76 0.95
N PHE A 37 12.54 7.09 0.83
CA PHE A 37 11.44 6.25 1.28
C PHE A 37 10.64 5.77 0.07
N PHE A 38 10.64 4.45 -0.14
CA PHE A 38 9.87 3.77 -1.19
C PHE A 38 8.89 2.82 -0.52
N PRO A 39 7.68 3.28 -0.20
CA PRO A 39 6.69 2.45 0.46
C PRO A 39 6.20 1.35 -0.47
N ARG A 40 6.23 0.13 0.03
CA ARG A 40 5.79 -1.08 -0.66
C ARG A 40 4.79 -1.83 0.20
N LEU A 41 3.87 -2.50 -0.43
CA LEU A 41 2.86 -3.31 0.24
C LEU A 41 3.20 -4.78 0.07
N SER A 42 3.33 -5.49 1.17
CA SER A 42 3.42 -6.95 1.17
C SER A 42 2.01 -7.52 1.19
N LEU A 43 1.61 -8.12 0.09
CA LEU A 43 0.31 -8.79 0.01
C LEU A 43 0.39 -10.16 0.70
N PRO A 44 -0.69 -10.62 1.35
CA PRO A 44 -0.77 -11.97 1.89
C PRO A 44 -0.47 -13.02 0.82
N LYS A 45 0.19 -14.11 1.21
CA LYS A 45 0.45 -15.24 0.31
C LYS A 45 -0.86 -15.75 -0.27
N SER A 46 -1.00 -15.68 -1.57
CA SER A 46 -2.00 -16.39 -2.33
C SER A 46 -1.43 -17.72 -2.81
N THR A 47 -2.26 -18.75 -2.93
CA THR A 47 -1.83 -20.04 -3.49
C THR A 47 -1.36 -19.95 -4.93
N LYS A 48 -1.80 -18.92 -5.65
CA LYS A 48 -1.47 -18.66 -7.05
C LYS A 48 -0.27 -17.73 -7.23
N LYS A 49 0.13 -16.97 -6.19
CA LYS A 49 1.25 -16.02 -6.25
C LYS A 49 2.16 -16.17 -5.03
N LYS A 50 3.48 -16.28 -5.27
CA LYS A 50 4.49 -16.07 -4.21
C LYS A 50 4.27 -14.68 -3.61
N ASN A 51 4.66 -14.47 -2.34
CA ASN A 51 4.60 -13.15 -1.69
C ASN A 51 4.94 -12.07 -2.70
N SER A 52 3.98 -11.26 -3.09
CA SER A 52 4.26 -10.15 -3.97
C SER A 52 4.35 -8.89 -3.12
N VAL A 53 5.55 -8.34 -3.09
CA VAL A 53 5.77 -6.99 -2.59
C VAL A 53 5.58 -6.06 -3.78
N ILE A 54 4.59 -5.19 -3.71
CA ILE A 54 4.27 -4.24 -4.77
C ILE A 54 4.46 -2.80 -4.27
N PRO A 55 4.80 -1.85 -5.14
CA PRO A 55 4.79 -0.45 -4.77
C PRO A 55 3.43 -0.03 -4.22
N LEU A 56 3.41 0.69 -3.09
CA LEU A 56 2.18 1.30 -2.57
C LEU A 56 1.69 2.40 -3.53
N PHE A 57 2.63 3.15 -4.09
CA PHE A 57 2.40 4.16 -5.11
C PHE A 57 3.28 3.84 -6.33
N PRO A 58 2.74 3.21 -7.39
CA PRO A 58 3.51 2.88 -8.58
C PRO A 58 4.18 4.11 -9.22
N ASN A 59 5.47 4.02 -9.48
CA ASN A 59 6.35 5.05 -10.03
C ASN A 59 6.65 6.24 -9.09
N TYR A 60 6.29 6.19 -7.80
CA TYR A 60 6.59 7.27 -6.87
C TYR A 60 7.53 6.83 -5.76
N LEU A 61 8.49 7.71 -5.46
CA LEU A 61 9.38 7.62 -4.30
C LEU A 61 9.36 8.96 -3.57
N PHE A 62 9.74 8.91 -2.31
CA PHE A 62 9.92 10.09 -1.49
C PHE A 62 11.39 10.26 -1.17
N VAL A 63 11.92 11.44 -1.37
CA VAL A 63 13.33 11.73 -1.17
C VAL A 63 13.46 12.98 -0.32
N ARG A 64 14.33 12.91 0.68
CA ARG A 64 14.64 14.06 1.54
C ARG A 64 15.90 14.76 1.01
N LEU A 65 15.73 15.97 0.53
CA LEU A 65 16.82 16.72 -0.08
C LEU A 65 16.66 18.23 0.13
N ASN A 66 17.77 18.94 -0.05
CA ASN A 66 17.79 20.39 -0.20
C ASN A 66 17.79 20.75 -1.69
N ILE A 67 16.70 21.32 -2.19
CA ILE A 67 16.56 21.69 -3.61
C ILE A 67 17.46 22.85 -4.07
N GLU A 68 18.00 23.62 -3.14
CA GLU A 68 18.89 24.75 -3.43
C GLU A 68 20.37 24.33 -3.45
N SER A 69 20.65 23.05 -3.18
CA SER A 69 21.99 22.48 -3.21
C SER A 69 22.21 21.56 -4.42
N GLU A 70 23.40 20.98 -4.53
CA GLU A 70 23.74 19.98 -5.55
C GLU A 70 22.87 18.71 -5.45
N GLU A 71 22.21 18.49 -4.31
CA GLU A 71 21.33 17.33 -4.08
C GLU A 71 20.17 17.29 -5.09
N PHE A 72 19.66 18.45 -5.48
CA PHE A 72 18.64 18.54 -6.54
C PHE A 72 19.14 17.93 -7.85
N GLY A 73 20.37 18.26 -8.24
CA GLY A 73 21.02 17.68 -9.42
C GLY A 73 21.23 16.17 -9.27
N TYR A 74 21.71 15.73 -8.11
CA TYR A 74 21.92 14.30 -7.84
C TYR A 74 20.64 13.49 -7.98
N VAL A 75 19.51 14.00 -7.52
CA VAL A 75 18.21 13.33 -7.64
C VAL A 75 17.68 13.41 -9.07
N SER A 76 17.67 14.61 -9.66
CA SER A 76 17.06 14.83 -10.99
C SER A 76 17.74 14.02 -12.10
N TRP A 77 19.07 13.82 -12.01
CA TRP A 77 19.84 13.07 -12.99
C TRP A 77 20.11 11.62 -12.60
N SER A 78 19.54 11.15 -11.49
CA SER A 78 19.72 9.75 -11.08
C SER A 78 19.09 8.78 -12.08
N PRO A 79 19.79 7.67 -12.39
CA PRO A 79 19.21 6.60 -13.21
C PRO A 79 17.88 6.10 -12.63
N GLY A 80 16.87 6.02 -13.47
CA GLY A 80 15.52 5.59 -13.06
C GLY A 80 14.60 6.75 -12.68
N VAL A 81 15.11 7.93 -12.41
CA VAL A 81 14.29 9.13 -12.17
C VAL A 81 13.77 9.70 -13.50
N ASN A 82 12.53 10.14 -13.49
CA ASN A 82 11.92 10.91 -14.57
C ASN A 82 11.92 12.40 -14.21
N ARG A 83 11.33 12.75 -13.07
CA ARG A 83 11.27 14.13 -12.58
C ARG A 83 10.96 14.17 -11.08
N ILE A 84 11.26 15.31 -10.46
CA ILE A 84 10.75 15.69 -9.13
C ILE A 84 9.39 16.38 -9.34
N ILE A 85 8.40 16.01 -8.55
CA ILE A 85 7.05 16.58 -8.64
C ILE A 85 7.03 17.95 -7.98
N GLY A 86 6.26 18.85 -8.58
CA GLY A 86 6.09 20.19 -8.05
C GLY A 86 4.94 20.92 -8.71
N PHE A 87 4.79 22.17 -8.36
CA PHE A 87 3.76 23.06 -8.89
C PHE A 87 4.41 24.23 -9.64
N ASN A 88 3.86 24.61 -10.80
CA ASN A 88 4.40 25.68 -11.66
C ASN A 88 5.90 25.55 -11.98
N GLY A 89 6.37 24.32 -12.24
CA GLY A 89 7.78 24.05 -12.59
C GLY A 89 8.76 24.09 -11.42
N ARG A 90 8.29 24.31 -10.19
CA ARG A 90 9.12 24.29 -8.99
C ARG A 90 8.79 23.06 -8.13
N PRO A 91 9.80 22.29 -7.66
CA PRO A 91 9.58 21.23 -6.71
C PRO A 91 8.84 21.74 -5.48
N THR A 92 7.83 21.01 -5.06
CA THR A 92 7.01 21.39 -3.90
C THR A 92 7.22 20.35 -2.80
N PRO A 93 7.63 20.75 -1.59
CA PRO A 93 7.76 19.82 -0.48
C PRO A 93 6.40 19.24 -0.08
N ILE A 94 6.42 18.03 0.42
CA ILE A 94 5.22 17.37 0.98
C ILE A 94 5.22 17.46 2.49
N ASP A 95 4.01 17.29 3.06
CA ASP A 95 3.83 17.25 4.50
C ASP A 95 4.51 16.00 5.09
N GLU A 96 5.41 16.22 6.05
CA GLU A 96 6.12 15.14 6.73
C GLU A 96 5.21 14.25 7.56
N GLU A 97 4.04 14.71 7.99
CA GLU A 97 3.11 13.95 8.82
C GLU A 97 2.63 12.71 8.07
N ILE A 98 2.31 12.85 6.78
CA ILE A 98 1.91 11.73 5.92
C ILE A 98 3.02 10.69 5.83
N LEU A 99 4.26 11.13 5.67
CA LEU A 99 5.40 10.21 5.58
C LEU A 99 5.68 9.51 6.90
N ARG A 100 5.66 10.23 8.02
CA ARG A 100 5.80 9.63 9.35
C ARG A 100 4.75 8.57 9.63
N PHE A 101 3.51 8.83 9.19
CA PHE A 101 2.42 7.86 9.31
C PHE A 101 2.70 6.57 8.53
N LEU A 102 3.22 6.66 7.31
CA LEU A 102 3.58 5.49 6.49
C LEU A 102 4.83 4.79 7.03
N GLN A 103 5.85 5.55 7.40
CA GLN A 103 7.10 5.02 7.96
C GLN A 103 6.85 4.26 9.26
N ALA A 104 5.99 4.77 10.15
CA ALA A 104 5.64 4.10 11.40
C ALA A 104 4.95 2.73 11.20
N ARG A 105 4.42 2.46 10.01
CA ARG A 105 3.74 1.21 9.64
C ARG A 105 4.58 0.30 8.76
N SER A 106 5.75 0.75 8.35
CA SER A 106 6.67 0.01 7.51
C SER A 106 7.80 -0.62 8.34
N ASP A 107 8.38 -1.68 7.83
CA ASP A 107 9.65 -2.20 8.32
C ASP A 107 10.85 -1.33 7.87
N ALA A 108 12.07 -1.77 8.19
CA ALA A 108 13.30 -1.08 7.82
C ALA A 108 13.50 -0.96 6.29
N GLU A 109 12.90 -1.84 5.52
CA GLU A 109 12.95 -1.82 4.06
C GLU A 109 11.80 -1.01 3.43
N GLY A 110 10.94 -0.38 4.23
CA GLY A 110 9.78 0.39 3.77
C GLY A 110 8.61 -0.50 3.32
N ILE A 111 8.55 -1.74 3.81
CA ILE A 111 7.48 -2.67 3.48
C ILE A 111 6.38 -2.57 4.54
N ILE A 112 5.18 -2.26 4.10
CA ILE A 112 3.96 -2.24 4.90
C ILE A 112 3.26 -3.58 4.70
N LEU A 113 3.00 -4.28 5.79
CA LEU A 113 2.19 -5.50 5.73
C LEU A 113 0.73 -5.10 5.45
N ALA A 114 0.17 -5.61 4.37
CA ALA A 114 -1.27 -5.54 4.18
C ALA A 114 -1.92 -6.36 5.29
N GLU A 115 -2.50 -5.69 6.26
CA GLU A 115 -3.37 -6.38 7.20
C GLU A 115 -4.51 -7.00 6.39
N SER A 116 -4.72 -8.29 6.60
CA SER A 116 -5.92 -8.93 6.06
C SER A 116 -7.12 -8.21 6.67
N THR A 117 -7.91 -7.56 5.82
CA THR A 117 -9.16 -6.92 6.26
C THR A 117 -10.20 -7.94 6.68
N LEU A 118 -9.90 -9.23 6.48
CA LEU A 118 -10.77 -10.34 6.80
C LEU A 118 -10.74 -10.63 8.30
N ARG A 119 -11.87 -10.40 8.95
CA ARG A 119 -12.04 -10.55 10.40
C ARG A 119 -12.94 -11.72 10.72
N ARG A 120 -12.71 -12.38 11.86
CA ARG A 120 -13.61 -13.40 12.39
C ARG A 120 -15.04 -12.83 12.50
N GLY A 121 -16.02 -13.64 12.06
CA GLY A 121 -17.42 -13.23 12.04
C GLY A 121 -17.85 -12.47 10.79
N GLN A 122 -16.92 -12.13 9.90
CA GLN A 122 -17.24 -11.43 8.67
C GLN A 122 -17.86 -12.37 7.64
N GLU A 123 -18.92 -11.91 6.98
CA GLU A 123 -19.56 -12.64 5.89
C GLU A 123 -18.76 -12.49 4.60
N VAL A 124 -18.58 -13.60 3.90
CA VAL A 124 -17.83 -13.69 2.64
C VAL A 124 -18.57 -14.60 1.66
N ARG A 125 -18.33 -14.36 0.37
CA ARG A 125 -18.80 -15.23 -0.71
C ARG A 125 -17.63 -16.05 -1.25
N VAL A 126 -17.83 -17.33 -1.46
CA VAL A 126 -16.86 -18.16 -2.18
C VAL A 126 -17.04 -17.93 -3.68
N THR A 127 -15.95 -17.60 -4.37
CA THR A 127 -15.95 -17.26 -5.80
C THR A 127 -15.40 -18.36 -6.68
N GLU A 128 -14.57 -19.23 -6.12
CA GLU A 128 -13.92 -20.32 -6.87
C GLU A 128 -13.98 -21.66 -6.13
N GLY A 129 -13.78 -22.75 -6.88
CA GLY A 129 -13.72 -24.12 -6.37
C GLY A 129 -15.08 -24.75 -6.16
N PRO A 130 -15.13 -25.93 -5.48
CA PRO A 130 -16.36 -26.73 -5.36
C PRO A 130 -17.45 -26.06 -4.52
N PHE A 131 -17.13 -25.00 -3.78
CA PHE A 131 -18.06 -24.23 -2.95
C PHE A 131 -18.42 -22.87 -3.55
N SER A 132 -18.07 -22.63 -4.80
CA SER A 132 -18.35 -21.35 -5.49
C SER A 132 -19.85 -21.00 -5.42
N GLY A 133 -20.13 -19.72 -5.12
CA GLY A 133 -21.48 -19.18 -4.96
C GLY A 133 -22.03 -19.26 -3.54
N LEU A 134 -21.46 -20.05 -2.64
CA LEU A 134 -21.92 -20.15 -1.25
C LEU A 134 -21.46 -18.93 -0.44
N LEU A 135 -22.30 -18.56 0.54
CA LEU A 135 -21.96 -17.60 1.58
C LEU A 135 -21.41 -18.33 2.80
N GLY A 136 -20.43 -17.74 3.43
CA GLY A 136 -19.82 -18.26 4.64
C GLY A 136 -19.41 -17.15 5.60
N ILE A 137 -19.02 -17.54 6.80
CA ILE A 137 -18.55 -16.64 7.85
C ILE A 137 -17.10 -17.00 8.16
N ILE A 138 -16.24 -16.00 8.22
CA ILE A 138 -14.84 -16.21 8.60
C ILE A 138 -14.77 -16.73 10.03
N HIS A 139 -14.25 -17.93 10.21
CA HIS A 139 -14.02 -18.55 11.51
C HIS A 139 -12.62 -18.24 12.04
N GLU A 140 -11.63 -18.33 11.18
CA GLU A 140 -10.26 -17.93 11.49
C GLU A 140 -9.72 -17.04 10.34
N PRO A 141 -9.07 -15.92 10.68
CA PRO A 141 -8.47 -15.04 9.67
C PRO A 141 -7.38 -15.77 8.88
N PRO A 142 -6.95 -15.24 7.73
CA PRO A 142 -5.93 -15.87 6.90
C PRO A 142 -4.65 -16.16 7.65
N ASN A 143 -4.14 -17.36 7.47
CA ASN A 143 -2.86 -17.78 8.01
C ASN A 143 -1.69 -17.38 7.09
N ALA A 144 -0.44 -17.61 7.54
CA ALA A 144 0.76 -17.32 6.79
C ALA A 144 0.87 -18.05 5.43
N LYS A 145 0.05 -19.07 5.19
CA LYS A 145 -0.02 -19.81 3.91
C LYS A 145 -1.07 -19.22 2.94
N GLY A 146 -1.71 -18.10 3.30
CA GLY A 146 -2.75 -17.48 2.49
C GLY A 146 -4.06 -18.28 2.44
N ARG A 147 -4.35 -19.05 3.50
CA ARG A 147 -5.60 -19.81 3.63
C ARG A 147 -6.44 -19.23 4.77
N VAL A 148 -7.72 -19.23 4.57
CA VAL A 148 -8.72 -18.74 5.51
C VAL A 148 -9.70 -19.87 5.86
N LYS A 149 -10.03 -20.00 7.12
CA LYS A 149 -11.05 -20.95 7.55
C LYS A 149 -12.41 -20.26 7.63
N ILE A 150 -13.37 -20.76 6.86
CA ILE A 150 -14.73 -20.24 6.83
C ILE A 150 -15.73 -21.32 7.28
N LEU A 151 -16.82 -20.87 7.87
CA LEU A 151 -17.99 -21.72 8.16
C LEU A 151 -18.99 -21.55 7.03
N LEU A 152 -19.25 -22.62 6.32
CA LEU A 152 -20.33 -22.71 5.32
C LEU A 152 -21.55 -23.42 5.95
N ASN A 153 -22.74 -22.96 5.63
CA ASN A 153 -23.94 -23.65 5.97
C ASN A 153 -24.28 -24.65 4.83
N ILE A 154 -23.97 -25.90 5.06
CA ILE A 154 -24.24 -26.99 4.10
C ILE A 154 -25.27 -27.93 4.71
N LEU A 155 -26.44 -28.06 4.08
CA LEU A 155 -27.54 -28.92 4.53
C LEU A 155 -27.92 -28.66 6.01
N ASN A 156 -28.07 -27.40 6.39
CA ASN A 156 -28.39 -26.97 7.76
C ASN A 156 -27.34 -27.36 8.83
N ARG A 157 -26.12 -27.64 8.40
CA ARG A 157 -24.97 -27.88 9.30
C ARG A 157 -23.83 -26.92 8.98
N ALA A 158 -23.24 -26.36 10.02
CA ALA A 158 -22.04 -25.53 9.87
C ALA A 158 -20.83 -26.45 9.58
N ALA A 159 -20.26 -26.33 8.42
CA ALA A 159 -19.04 -27.04 8.02
C ALA A 159 -17.87 -26.06 7.97
N ALA A 160 -16.79 -26.34 8.70
CA ALA A 160 -15.57 -25.58 8.63
C ALA A 160 -14.75 -26.01 7.40
N VAL A 161 -14.46 -25.09 6.51
CA VAL A 161 -13.72 -25.35 5.28
C VAL A 161 -12.51 -24.40 5.24
N ASP A 162 -11.36 -24.94 4.88
CA ASP A 162 -10.13 -24.19 4.73
C ASP A 162 -9.91 -23.89 3.24
N LEU A 163 -9.99 -22.60 2.85
CA LEU A 163 -9.93 -22.14 1.47
C LEU A 163 -8.77 -21.18 1.24
N PRO A 164 -8.22 -21.12 0.01
CA PRO A 164 -7.35 -20.04 -0.39
C PRO A 164 -8.05 -18.69 -0.26
N ILE A 165 -7.33 -17.66 0.17
CA ILE A 165 -7.89 -16.30 0.29
C ILE A 165 -8.43 -15.78 -1.04
N ASP A 166 -7.83 -16.21 -2.16
CA ASP A 166 -8.25 -15.82 -3.52
C ASP A 166 -9.61 -16.41 -3.92
N PHE A 167 -10.10 -17.40 -3.16
CA PHE A 167 -11.38 -18.06 -3.44
C PHE A 167 -12.55 -17.39 -2.74
N ILE A 168 -12.29 -16.31 -2.01
CA ILE A 168 -13.32 -15.58 -1.29
C ILE A 168 -13.34 -14.09 -1.63
N GLU A 169 -14.51 -13.54 -1.62
CA GLU A 169 -14.78 -12.12 -1.77
C GLU A 169 -15.61 -11.63 -0.57
N THR A 170 -15.24 -10.44 -0.05
CA THR A 170 -16.04 -9.84 1.01
C THR A 170 -17.37 -9.37 0.42
N SER A 171 -18.47 -9.85 0.99
CA SER A 171 -19.77 -9.27 0.67
C SER A 171 -19.76 -7.81 1.15
N TRP A 172 -19.81 -6.87 0.22
CA TRP A 172 -20.13 -5.48 0.51
C TRP A 172 -21.58 -5.45 1.00
N THR A 173 -21.78 -5.35 2.30
CA THR A 173 -23.07 -4.90 2.81
C THR A 173 -23.16 -3.41 2.44
N ALA A 174 -23.86 -3.13 1.34
CA ALA A 174 -24.34 -1.78 1.07
C ALA A 174 -25.05 -1.32 2.34
N ALA A 175 -24.49 -0.30 2.99
CA ALA A 175 -25.18 0.37 4.09
C ALA A 175 -26.58 0.71 3.57
N LYS A 176 -27.59 0.17 4.23
CA LYS A 176 -28.98 0.55 4.02
C LYS A 176 -29.10 2.05 4.30
N HIS A 177 -28.96 2.86 3.28
CA HIS A 177 -29.54 4.18 3.32
C HIS A 177 -31.05 3.99 3.29
N GLY A 178 -31.63 4.14 4.47
CA GLY A 178 -33.07 4.21 4.62
C GLY A 178 -33.60 5.34 3.75
N THR A 179 -34.24 5.00 2.65
CA THR A 179 -35.20 5.88 2.00
C THR A 179 -36.43 5.91 2.88
N GLY A 180 -36.48 6.93 3.72
CA GLY A 180 -37.74 7.33 4.34
C GLY A 180 -38.70 7.71 3.24
N THR A 181 -39.70 6.89 3.04
CA THR A 181 -40.87 7.23 2.25
C THR A 181 -41.73 8.14 3.09
N GLU A 182 -41.67 9.44 2.87
CA GLU A 182 -42.75 10.31 3.26
C GLU A 182 -43.83 10.24 2.17
N LYS A 183 -44.96 9.70 2.58
CA LYS A 183 -46.21 9.86 1.88
C LYS A 183 -46.79 11.26 2.19
N PHE A 184 -47.09 12.01 1.19
CA PHE A 184 -48.34 12.80 1.06
C PHE A 184 -48.75 12.78 -0.40
#